data_e04dd94058abfb2bd3d9466a64116577
#
_entry.id   e04dd94058abfb2bd3d9466a64116577
#
_cell.length_a   1.000
_cell.length_b   1.000
_cell.length_c   1.000
_cell.angle_alpha   90.00
_cell.angle_beta   90.00
_cell.angle_gamma   90.00
#
_symmetry.space_group_name_H-M   'P 1'
#
loop_
_entity.id
_entity.type
_entity.pdbx_description
1 polymer ?
#
loop_
_entity_poly.entity_id
_entity_poly.type
_entity_poly.pdbx_seq_one_letter_code
_entity_poly.pdbx_strand_id
1 'polypeptide(L)'
;MLEVLETANFHRIGGPEMPSFPLSDCFVATLGGRVVGVAGYRVLEPKTAKTTLLAVDPAHRGRAVGKALQAARQDFLRAQGIETLYTNVDDPRAVTWYRRHFGYEPTGERVPKLESFGRDDVSEWISLVVKL
;
A
#
# COMPACT_ATOMS: atom_id res chain seq x y z
N MET A 1 -11.65 10.67 1.83
CA MET A 1 -10.74 9.51 1.64
C MET A 1 -10.95 8.78 0.33
N LEU A 2 -12.17 8.40 -0.02
CA LEU A 2 -12.44 7.72 -1.29
C LEU A 2 -12.01 8.54 -2.51
N GLU A 3 -12.22 9.84 -2.47
CA GLU A 3 -11.77 10.75 -3.53
C GLU A 3 -10.25 10.66 -3.78
N VAL A 4 -9.46 10.57 -2.71
CA VAL A 4 -8.00 10.42 -2.82
C VAL A 4 -7.65 9.10 -3.47
N LEU A 5 -8.31 8.00 -3.08
CA LEU A 5 -8.09 6.67 -3.65
C LEU A 5 -8.39 6.64 -5.13
N GLU A 6 -9.56 7.13 -5.51
CA GLU A 6 -10.01 7.13 -6.90
C GLU A 6 -9.13 8.02 -7.78
N THR A 7 -8.76 9.19 -7.30
CA THR A 7 -7.95 10.14 -8.06
C THR A 7 -6.49 9.69 -8.18
N ALA A 8 -5.90 9.18 -7.09
CA ALA A 8 -4.48 8.86 -7.06
C ALA A 8 -4.14 7.50 -7.67
N ASN A 9 -4.97 6.47 -7.45
CA ASN A 9 -4.68 5.10 -7.85
C ASN A 9 -5.71 4.49 -8.80
N PHE A 10 -6.84 5.14 -9.03
CA PHE A 10 -7.92 4.62 -9.86
C PHE A 10 -8.43 3.26 -9.41
N HIS A 11 -8.31 2.95 -8.11
CA HIS A 11 -8.76 1.70 -7.55
C HIS A 11 -10.29 1.66 -7.45
N ARG A 12 -10.83 0.49 -7.70
CA ARG A 12 -12.26 0.23 -7.58
C ARG A 12 -12.55 -0.32 -6.20
N ILE A 13 -13.13 0.52 -5.34
CA ILE A 13 -13.48 0.13 -3.97
C ILE A 13 -14.60 -0.93 -4.01
N GLY A 14 -14.43 -2.02 -3.26
CA GLY A 14 -15.39 -3.12 -3.21
C GLY A 14 -15.17 -4.21 -4.27
N GLY A 15 -14.18 -4.04 -5.16
CA GLY A 15 -13.83 -5.07 -6.14
C GLY A 15 -12.93 -6.16 -5.55
N PRO A 16 -12.58 -7.20 -6.34
CA PRO A 16 -11.74 -8.30 -5.86
C PRO A 16 -10.34 -7.88 -5.41
N GLU A 17 -9.74 -6.87 -6.07
CA GLU A 17 -8.40 -6.36 -5.74
C GLU A 17 -8.44 -5.37 -4.56
N MET A 18 -9.57 -4.68 -4.38
CA MET A 18 -9.76 -3.69 -3.34
C MET A 18 -11.12 -3.92 -2.67
N PRO A 19 -11.27 -4.98 -1.87
CA PRO A 19 -12.51 -5.23 -1.15
C PRO A 19 -12.77 -4.13 -0.13
N SER A 20 -14.02 -3.97 0.29
CA SER A 20 -14.37 -3.07 1.37
C SER A 20 -13.57 -3.40 2.63
N PHE A 21 -13.05 -2.38 3.30
CA PHE A 21 -12.28 -2.55 4.52
C PHE A 21 -12.69 -1.49 5.56
N PRO A 22 -12.53 -1.82 6.86
CA PRO A 22 -12.82 -0.84 7.91
C PRO A 22 -11.87 0.35 7.84
N LEU A 23 -12.36 1.55 8.12
CA LEU A 23 -11.51 2.74 8.19
C LEU A 23 -10.47 2.64 9.31
N SER A 24 -10.73 1.80 10.32
CA SER A 24 -9.77 1.51 11.40
C SER A 24 -8.50 0.82 10.92
N ASP A 25 -8.54 0.17 9.73
CA ASP A 25 -7.39 -0.50 9.14
C ASP A 25 -6.64 0.41 8.16
N CYS A 26 -6.75 1.71 8.34
CA CYS A 26 -6.13 2.72 7.51
C CYS A 26 -5.43 3.78 8.35
N PHE A 27 -4.37 4.36 7.75
CA PHE A 27 -3.72 5.57 8.23
C PHE A 27 -4.00 6.68 7.22
N VAL A 28 -4.20 7.90 7.72
CA VAL A 28 -4.40 9.06 6.86
C VAL A 28 -3.33 10.11 7.15
N ALA A 29 -2.92 10.82 6.11
CA ALA A 29 -2.09 12.01 6.22
C ALA A 29 -2.97 13.22 5.97
N THR A 30 -2.84 14.25 6.82
CA THR A 30 -3.61 15.49 6.69
C THR A 30 -2.68 16.70 6.59
N LEU A 31 -3.10 17.68 5.79
CA LEU A 31 -2.46 19.00 5.72
C LEU A 31 -3.57 20.04 5.75
N GLY A 32 -3.49 20.97 6.71
CA GLY A 32 -4.49 22.02 6.87
C GLY A 32 -5.91 21.49 7.10
N GLY A 33 -6.03 20.36 7.80
CA GLY A 33 -7.31 19.71 8.06
C GLY A 33 -7.88 18.89 6.89
N ARG A 34 -7.16 18.82 5.77
CA ARG A 34 -7.56 18.05 4.60
C ARG A 34 -6.77 16.75 4.49
N VAL A 35 -7.44 15.64 4.17
CA VAL A 35 -6.78 14.37 3.92
C VAL A 35 -6.07 14.43 2.57
N VAL A 36 -4.75 14.19 2.58
CA VAL A 36 -3.91 14.23 1.38
C VAL A 36 -3.29 12.88 1.05
N GLY A 37 -3.45 11.89 1.90
CA GLY A 37 -2.95 10.55 1.63
C GLY A 37 -3.56 9.53 2.56
N VAL A 38 -3.48 8.25 2.15
CA VAL A 38 -4.02 7.14 2.93
C VAL A 38 -3.18 5.88 2.69
N ALA A 39 -2.99 5.09 3.74
CA ALA A 39 -2.33 3.79 3.68
C ALA A 39 -3.16 2.78 4.46
N GLY A 40 -3.36 1.61 3.89
CA GLY A 40 -4.15 0.57 4.53
C GLY A 40 -3.37 -0.74 4.69
N TYR A 41 -3.90 -1.61 5.53
CA TYR A 41 -3.33 -2.92 5.80
C TYR A 41 -4.42 -3.94 6.07
N ARG A 42 -4.05 -5.21 6.05
CA ARG A 42 -4.92 -6.31 6.40
C ARG A 42 -4.09 -7.37 7.12
N VAL A 43 -4.53 -7.79 8.29
CA VAL A 43 -3.88 -8.89 9.04
C VAL A 43 -4.37 -10.21 8.45
N LEU A 44 -3.43 -11.07 8.03
CA LEU A 44 -3.74 -12.37 7.43
C LEU A 44 -3.66 -13.50 8.47
N GLU A 45 -2.66 -13.41 9.34
CA GLU A 45 -2.39 -14.38 10.39
C GLU A 45 -1.89 -13.61 11.61
N PRO A 46 -1.75 -14.23 12.80
CA PRO A 46 -1.36 -13.49 14.02
C PRO A 46 -0.09 -12.65 13.89
N LYS A 47 0.86 -13.08 13.05
CA LYS A 47 2.14 -12.37 12.88
C LYS A 47 2.42 -11.92 11.44
N THR A 48 1.42 -12.02 10.59
CA THR A 48 1.56 -11.72 9.16
C THR A 48 0.49 -10.76 8.70
N ALA A 49 0.89 -9.73 7.98
CA ALA A 49 -0.04 -8.77 7.37
C ALA A 49 0.38 -8.46 5.93
N LYS A 50 -0.52 -7.84 5.21
CA LYS A 50 -0.24 -7.30 3.87
C LYS A 50 -0.74 -5.87 3.80
N THR A 51 -0.15 -5.09 2.89
CA THR A 51 -0.65 -3.77 2.58
C THR A 51 -1.85 -3.89 1.63
N THR A 52 -2.84 -3.02 1.78
CA THR A 52 -4.00 -3.00 0.89
C THR A 52 -3.93 -1.86 -0.11
N LEU A 53 -3.42 -0.71 0.32
CA LEU A 53 -3.33 0.47 -0.53
C LEU A 53 -2.29 1.44 0.01
N LEU A 54 -1.81 2.30 -0.88
CA LEU A 54 -1.05 3.49 -0.53
C LEU A 54 -1.38 4.53 -1.61
N ALA A 55 -2.03 5.60 -1.23
CA ALA A 55 -2.47 6.62 -2.16
C ALA A 55 -2.15 8.01 -1.61
N VAL A 56 -1.64 8.87 -2.47
CA VAL A 56 -1.34 10.26 -2.14
C VAL A 56 -2.02 11.15 -3.18
N ASP A 57 -2.68 12.21 -2.73
CA ASP A 57 -3.28 13.21 -3.61
C ASP A 57 -2.20 13.66 -4.60
N PRO A 58 -2.46 13.62 -5.93
CA PRO A 58 -1.47 14.02 -6.93
C PRO A 58 -0.88 15.40 -6.72
N ALA A 59 -1.65 16.34 -6.18
CA ALA A 59 -1.17 17.69 -5.88
C ALA A 59 -0.16 17.73 -4.73
N HIS A 60 -0.06 16.66 -3.94
CA HIS A 60 0.83 16.57 -2.78
C HIS A 60 1.94 15.53 -2.93
N ARG A 61 2.10 14.96 -4.11
CA ARG A 61 3.21 14.04 -4.39
C ARG A 61 4.53 14.79 -4.37
N GLY A 62 5.60 14.08 -4.01
CA GLY A 62 6.94 14.67 -3.88
C GLY A 62 7.20 15.36 -2.56
N ARG A 63 6.25 15.32 -1.61
CA ARG A 63 6.39 15.91 -0.27
C ARG A 63 6.63 14.86 0.81
N ALA A 64 7.10 13.68 0.43
CA ALA A 64 7.37 12.55 1.34
C ALA A 64 6.13 12.04 2.10
N VAL A 65 4.91 12.35 1.65
CA VAL A 65 3.67 11.90 2.28
C VAL A 65 3.57 10.37 2.23
N GLY A 66 3.83 9.77 1.07
CA GLY A 66 3.80 8.31 0.92
C GLY A 66 4.80 7.61 1.81
N LYS A 67 6.01 8.17 1.92
CA LYS A 67 7.06 7.61 2.77
C LYS A 67 6.67 7.67 4.25
N ALA A 68 6.10 8.78 4.70
CA ALA A 68 5.63 8.94 6.07
C ALA A 68 4.48 7.99 6.39
N LEU A 69 3.54 7.81 5.47
CA LEU A 69 2.43 6.86 5.62
C LEU A 69 2.92 5.43 5.72
N GLN A 70 3.86 5.03 4.86
CA GLN A 70 4.44 3.69 4.89
C GLN A 70 5.19 3.45 6.20
N ALA A 71 5.98 4.42 6.67
CA ALA A 71 6.70 4.32 7.92
C ALA A 71 5.74 4.16 9.11
N ALA A 72 4.69 4.96 9.16
CA ALA A 72 3.68 4.89 10.22
C ALA A 72 2.95 3.54 10.22
N ARG A 73 2.58 3.03 9.04
CA ARG A 73 1.94 1.73 8.88
C ARG A 73 2.84 0.61 9.40
N GLN A 74 4.11 0.65 9.01
CA GLN A 74 5.09 -0.37 9.40
C GLN A 74 5.36 -0.34 10.90
N ASP A 75 5.53 0.84 11.49
CA ASP A 75 5.74 0.99 12.93
C ASP A 75 4.54 0.51 13.74
N PHE A 76 3.33 0.85 13.30
CA PHE A 76 2.11 0.39 13.96
C PHE A 76 2.00 -1.13 13.93
N LEU A 77 2.21 -1.75 12.77
CA LEU A 77 2.12 -3.20 12.63
C LEU A 77 3.19 -3.91 13.46
N ARG A 78 4.40 -3.38 13.49
CA ARG A 78 5.46 -3.91 14.36
C ARG A 78 5.05 -3.87 15.83
N ALA A 79 4.46 -2.77 16.29
CA ALA A 79 3.97 -2.63 17.64
C ALA A 79 2.83 -3.58 17.99
N GLN A 80 2.07 -4.01 16.97
CA GLN A 80 0.99 -5.01 17.13
C GLN A 80 1.49 -6.45 17.11
N GLY A 81 2.79 -6.67 16.99
CA GLY A 81 3.38 -8.01 16.96
C GLY A 81 3.50 -8.62 15.57
N ILE A 82 3.22 -7.87 14.52
CA ILE A 82 3.41 -8.36 13.15
C ILE A 82 4.91 -8.46 12.86
N GLU A 83 5.33 -9.61 12.36
CA GLU A 83 6.73 -9.92 12.04
C GLU A 83 7.00 -9.93 10.55
N THR A 84 6.00 -10.19 9.73
CA THR A 84 6.15 -10.30 8.27
C THR A 84 5.09 -9.45 7.58
N LEU A 85 5.52 -8.60 6.66
CA LEU A 85 4.63 -7.73 5.90
C LEU A 85 4.87 -7.91 4.41
N TYR A 86 3.77 -8.18 3.68
CA TYR A 86 3.78 -8.34 2.23
C TYR A 86 3.16 -7.12 1.54
N THR A 87 3.66 -6.81 0.35
CA THR A 87 3.03 -5.83 -0.53
C THR A 87 3.14 -6.28 -1.98
N ASN A 88 2.17 -5.90 -2.80
CA ASN A 88 2.16 -6.21 -4.22
C ASN A 88 2.33 -4.91 -5.01
N VAL A 89 3.22 -4.91 -5.97
CA VAL A 89 3.49 -3.77 -6.85
C VAL A 89 3.52 -4.23 -8.32
N ASP A 90 3.32 -3.29 -9.23
CA ASP A 90 3.31 -3.59 -10.67
C ASP A 90 4.31 -2.76 -11.47
N ASP A 91 5.09 -1.92 -10.81
CA ASP A 91 6.05 -1.03 -11.45
C ASP A 91 7.45 -1.28 -10.86
N PRO A 92 8.48 -1.50 -11.70
CA PRO A 92 9.86 -1.65 -11.23
C PRO A 92 10.35 -0.47 -10.38
N ARG A 93 9.83 0.73 -10.60
CA ARG A 93 10.18 1.90 -9.78
C ARG A 93 9.64 1.76 -8.36
N ALA A 94 8.47 1.16 -8.19
CA ALA A 94 7.91 0.87 -6.88
C ALA A 94 8.74 -0.20 -6.16
N VAL A 95 9.19 -1.23 -6.86
CA VAL A 95 10.11 -2.24 -6.30
C VAL A 95 11.36 -1.56 -5.74
N THR A 96 11.99 -0.69 -6.54
CA THR A 96 13.19 0.04 -6.13
C THR A 96 12.92 0.91 -4.91
N TRP A 97 11.78 1.60 -4.89
CA TRP A 97 11.38 2.47 -3.79
C TRP A 97 11.22 1.70 -2.47
N TYR A 98 10.49 0.58 -2.50
CA TYR A 98 10.29 -0.26 -1.31
C TYR A 98 11.60 -0.89 -0.82
N ARG A 99 12.44 -1.36 -1.73
CA ARG A 99 13.74 -1.92 -1.37
C ARG A 99 14.64 -0.87 -0.74
N ARG A 100 14.75 0.28 -1.37
CA ARG A 100 15.67 1.36 -0.95
C ARG A 100 15.30 1.97 0.39
N HIS A 101 14.01 2.24 0.59
CA HIS A 101 13.57 2.98 1.77
C HIS A 101 13.13 2.09 2.93
N PHE A 102 12.71 0.87 2.68
CA PHE A 102 12.11 0.02 3.69
C PHE A 102 12.65 -1.40 3.75
N GLY A 103 13.62 -1.74 2.92
CA GLY A 103 14.31 -3.03 2.99
C GLY A 103 13.50 -4.23 2.48
N TYR A 104 12.46 -4.00 1.68
CA TYR A 104 11.69 -5.08 1.08
C TYR A 104 12.53 -5.85 0.07
N GLU A 105 12.20 -7.13 -0.10
CA GLU A 105 12.79 -7.98 -1.13
C GLU A 105 11.71 -8.70 -1.92
N PRO A 106 11.91 -8.92 -3.23
CA PRO A 106 10.98 -9.74 -4.01
C PRO A 106 10.93 -11.17 -3.48
N THR A 107 9.73 -11.74 -3.40
CA THR A 107 9.54 -13.14 -2.98
C THR A 107 9.87 -14.13 -4.10
N GLY A 108 9.93 -13.67 -5.33
CA GLY A 108 10.03 -14.50 -6.52
C GLY A 108 8.68 -14.91 -7.09
N GLU A 109 7.59 -14.63 -6.37
CA GLU A 109 6.25 -14.94 -6.84
C GLU A 109 5.65 -13.81 -7.67
N ARG A 110 4.84 -14.19 -8.64
CA ARG A 110 4.01 -13.30 -9.44
C ARG A 110 2.56 -13.67 -9.22
N VAL A 111 1.72 -12.66 -8.98
CA VAL A 111 0.30 -12.87 -8.69
C VAL A 111 -0.50 -12.28 -9.83
N PRO A 112 -1.32 -13.07 -10.56
CA PRO A 112 -2.16 -12.53 -11.63
C PRO A 112 -3.10 -11.46 -11.09
N LYS A 113 -3.27 -10.38 -11.85
CA LYS A 113 -4.23 -9.35 -11.50
C LYS A 113 -5.64 -9.84 -11.76
N LEU A 114 -6.53 -9.62 -10.80
CA LEU A 114 -7.95 -9.96 -10.93
C LEU A 114 -8.73 -8.87 -11.67
N GLU A 115 -8.22 -7.63 -11.60
CA GLU A 115 -8.80 -6.47 -12.28
C GLU A 115 -7.66 -5.59 -12.81
N SER A 116 -8.00 -4.69 -13.73
CA SER A 116 -7.02 -3.76 -14.32
C SER A 116 -6.74 -2.58 -13.40
N PHE A 117 -6.02 -2.82 -12.31
CA PHE A 117 -5.54 -1.78 -11.43
C PHE A 117 -4.08 -1.43 -11.75
N GLY A 118 -3.70 -0.19 -11.40
CA GLY A 118 -2.35 0.29 -11.65
C GLY A 118 -2.05 0.37 -13.14
N ARG A 119 -0.96 -0.25 -13.57
CA ARG A 119 -0.55 -0.23 -14.98
C ARG A 119 -1.37 -1.22 -15.80
N ASP A 120 -2.00 -0.75 -16.85
CA ASP A 120 -2.82 -1.57 -17.74
C ASP A 120 -1.97 -2.54 -18.59
N ASP A 121 -0.69 -2.22 -18.81
CA ASP A 121 0.23 -3.02 -19.60
C ASP A 121 0.88 -4.15 -18.81
N VAL A 122 0.55 -4.29 -17.53
CA VAL A 122 1.10 -5.32 -16.66
C VAL A 122 -0.03 -6.19 -16.13
N SER A 123 0.05 -7.50 -16.36
CA SER A 123 -1.00 -8.46 -15.98
C SER A 123 -0.76 -9.14 -14.63
N GLU A 124 0.38 -8.91 -14.01
CA GLU A 124 0.75 -9.57 -12.77
C GLU A 124 1.32 -8.59 -11.74
N TRP A 125 1.07 -8.89 -10.47
CA TRP A 125 1.71 -8.20 -9.36
C TRP A 125 3.05 -8.86 -9.03
N ILE A 126 4.03 -8.03 -8.67
CA ILE A 126 5.29 -8.47 -8.09
C ILE A 126 5.10 -8.49 -6.58
N SER A 127 5.29 -9.63 -5.95
CA SER A 127 5.16 -9.76 -4.50
C SER A 127 6.46 -9.41 -3.80
N LEU A 128 6.39 -8.51 -2.83
CA LEU A 128 7.52 -8.10 -2.00
C LEU A 128 7.25 -8.46 -0.54
N VAL A 129 8.30 -8.69 0.23
CA VAL A 129 8.20 -9.04 1.65
C VAL A 129 9.28 -8.32 2.45
N VAL A 130 8.92 -7.93 3.68
CA VAL A 130 9.88 -7.40 4.65
C VAL A 130 9.63 -8.01 6.02
N LYS A 131 10.68 -8.24 6.78
CA LYS A 131 10.63 -8.62 8.19
C LYS A 131 10.65 -7.36 9.05
N LEU A 132 9.69 -7.26 9.94
CA LEU A 132 9.55 -6.09 10.82
C LEU A 132 10.34 -6.21 12.13
#